data_975687c285e13bf614c10edcd43bdd3c
#
_entry.id   975687c285e13bf614c10edcd43bdd3c
#
_cell.length_a   1.000
_cell.length_b   1.000
_cell.length_c   1.000
_cell.angle_alpha   90.00
_cell.angle_beta   90.00
_cell.angle_gamma   90.00
#
_symmetry.space_group_name_H-M   'P 1'
#
loop_
_entity.id
_entity.type
_entity.pdbx_description
1 polymer ?
#
loop_
_entity_poly.entity_id
_entity_poly.type
_entity_poly.pdbx_seq_one_letter_code
_entity_poly.pdbx_strand_id
1 'polypeptide(L)'
;MDKQVRKRNLLIYFTAISAGILLISNLAATKLWDLFGIPVDGGVISFPISYILGDIIIEFYGQKTAKHIILGSLLVNIIAALTFWIVIALPPFAGTEGMQESIANVLGFAPRIIIGSLTAYLFSQFSNNYIFEKIKQKTGQKLFIVRALTSSFVAHFFDTLVFEIVAFLGVLAFSDFLNQAIFAYIIGIGIEIVLSPVEILIVKSLRKYIPAHKVETAKLTEEVSEK
;
A
#
# COMPACT_ATOMS: atom_id res chain seq x y z
N MET A 1 3.78 -21.70 -24.18
CA MET A 1 3.52 -21.76 -22.72
C MET A 1 2.06 -21.47 -22.50
N ASP A 2 1.36 -22.35 -21.82
CA ASP A 2 -0.07 -22.21 -21.51
C ASP A 2 -0.35 -20.89 -20.78
N LYS A 3 -1.47 -20.22 -21.10
CA LYS A 3 -1.89 -18.95 -20.49
C LYS A 3 -2.04 -19.06 -18.97
N GLN A 4 -2.49 -20.22 -18.47
CA GLN A 4 -2.64 -20.48 -17.02
C GLN A 4 -1.29 -20.58 -16.32
N VAL A 5 -0.32 -21.27 -16.93
CA VAL A 5 1.06 -21.36 -16.39
C VAL A 5 1.68 -19.97 -16.33
N ARG A 6 1.50 -19.17 -17.39
CA ARG A 6 2.00 -17.78 -17.42
C ARG A 6 1.36 -16.92 -16.32
N LYS A 7 0.04 -17.03 -16.15
CA LYS A 7 -0.69 -16.30 -15.11
C LYS A 7 -0.17 -16.64 -13.72
N ARG A 8 0.03 -17.94 -13.44
CA ARG A 8 0.60 -18.40 -12.15
C ARG A 8 2.02 -17.87 -11.92
N ASN A 9 2.88 -17.94 -12.93
CA ASN A 9 4.25 -17.44 -12.80
C ASN A 9 4.30 -15.93 -12.55
N LEU A 10 3.47 -15.15 -13.26
CA LEU A 10 3.36 -13.72 -13.02
C LEU A 10 2.87 -13.38 -11.59
N LEU A 11 1.97 -14.19 -11.03
CA LEU A 11 1.54 -14.00 -9.64
C LEU A 11 2.70 -14.14 -8.66
N ILE A 12 3.61 -15.10 -8.87
CA ILE A 12 4.80 -15.28 -8.04
C ILE A 12 5.69 -14.02 -8.09
N TYR A 13 5.93 -13.48 -9.29
CA TYR A 13 6.71 -12.24 -9.43
C TYR A 13 6.00 -11.05 -8.78
N PHE A 14 4.72 -10.87 -9.01
CA PHE A 14 3.96 -9.78 -8.39
C PHE A 14 3.97 -9.87 -6.86
N THR A 15 3.82 -11.07 -6.30
CA THR A 15 3.90 -11.28 -4.84
C THR A 15 5.27 -10.91 -4.30
N ALA A 16 6.35 -11.37 -4.93
CA ALA A 16 7.71 -11.07 -4.50
C ALA A 16 8.02 -9.58 -4.61
N ILE A 17 7.65 -8.94 -5.74
CA ILE A 17 7.87 -7.51 -5.97
C ILE A 17 7.04 -6.68 -4.96
N SER A 18 5.77 -7.04 -4.72
CA SER A 18 4.92 -6.31 -3.75
C SER A 18 5.52 -6.33 -2.34
N ALA A 19 6.03 -7.48 -1.89
CA ALA A 19 6.68 -7.58 -0.59
C ALA A 19 7.97 -6.75 -0.53
N GLY A 20 8.79 -6.82 -1.58
CA GLY A 20 10.03 -6.05 -1.70
C GLY A 20 9.80 -4.54 -1.75
N ILE A 21 8.86 -4.08 -2.58
CA ILE A 21 8.54 -2.65 -2.71
C ILE A 21 7.96 -2.10 -1.41
N LEU A 22 7.07 -2.82 -0.73
CA LEU A 22 6.54 -2.37 0.55
C LEU A 22 7.66 -2.22 1.60
N LEU A 23 8.58 -3.18 1.67
CA LEU A 23 9.72 -3.10 2.58
C LEU A 23 10.66 -1.92 2.23
N ILE A 24 10.98 -1.75 0.96
CA ILE A 24 11.81 -0.64 0.47
C ILE A 24 11.14 0.71 0.79
N SER A 25 9.83 0.83 0.56
CA SER A 25 9.08 2.05 0.84
C SER A 25 9.09 2.40 2.32
N ASN A 26 8.85 1.42 3.20
CA ASN A 26 8.90 1.62 4.65
C ASN A 26 10.30 1.99 5.15
N LEU A 27 11.35 1.42 4.57
CA LEU A 27 12.73 1.83 4.88
C LEU A 27 13.04 3.23 4.35
N ALA A 28 12.65 3.54 3.11
CA ALA A 28 12.86 4.87 2.53
C ALA A 28 12.10 5.95 3.33
N ALA A 29 10.93 5.64 3.89
CA ALA A 29 10.14 6.56 4.70
C ALA A 29 10.82 6.97 6.02
N THR A 30 11.87 6.26 6.46
CA THR A 30 12.69 6.70 7.59
C THR A 30 13.48 7.98 7.29
N LYS A 31 13.70 8.29 6.02
CA LYS A 31 14.36 9.52 5.56
C LYS A 31 13.31 10.58 5.26
N LEU A 32 13.31 11.64 6.06
CA LEU A 32 12.62 12.89 5.70
C LEU A 32 13.54 13.76 4.84
N TRP A 33 13.00 14.35 3.80
CA TRP A 33 13.70 15.29 2.92
C TRP A 33 12.86 16.55 2.74
N ASP A 34 13.52 17.63 2.39
CA ASP A 34 12.89 18.95 2.22
C ASP A 34 12.33 19.11 0.80
N LEU A 35 11.05 19.42 0.71
CA LEU A 35 10.39 19.80 -0.53
C LEU A 35 9.81 21.21 -0.37
N PHE A 36 10.59 22.21 -0.74
CA PHE A 36 10.20 23.64 -0.64
C PHE A 36 9.81 24.06 0.80
N GLY A 37 10.55 23.60 1.81
CA GLY A 37 10.28 23.88 3.22
C GLY A 37 9.25 22.96 3.88
N ILE A 38 8.77 21.93 3.18
CA ILE A 38 7.84 20.94 3.71
C ILE A 38 8.58 19.60 3.85
N PRO A 39 8.57 18.97 5.03
CA PRO A 39 9.16 17.66 5.18
C PRO A 39 8.31 16.62 4.42
N VAL A 40 8.97 15.75 3.68
CA VAL A 40 8.35 14.65 2.93
C VAL A 40 9.13 13.38 3.22
N ASP A 41 8.46 12.28 3.46
CA ASP A 41 9.13 11.00 3.65
C ASP A 41 9.61 10.41 2.31
N GLY A 42 10.71 9.63 2.36
CA GLY A 42 11.30 9.04 1.15
C GLY A 42 10.48 7.91 0.53
N GLY A 43 9.47 7.40 1.24
CA GLY A 43 8.56 6.36 0.74
C GLY A 43 7.73 6.85 -0.45
N VAL A 44 7.48 8.15 -0.54
CA VAL A 44 6.73 8.78 -1.64
C VAL A 44 7.28 8.41 -3.03
N ILE A 45 8.56 8.04 -3.13
CA ILE A 45 9.20 7.65 -4.40
C ILE A 45 8.74 6.25 -4.85
N SER A 46 8.58 5.32 -3.92
CA SER A 46 8.33 3.91 -4.23
C SER A 46 6.90 3.45 -3.94
N PHE A 47 6.16 4.11 -3.05
CA PHE A 47 4.75 3.79 -2.78
C PHE A 47 3.86 3.75 -4.03
N PRO A 48 4.02 4.65 -5.02
CA PRO A 48 3.22 4.60 -6.24
C PRO A 48 3.32 3.28 -7.00
N ILE A 49 4.46 2.61 -6.93
CA ILE A 49 4.65 1.29 -7.56
C ILE A 49 3.78 0.24 -6.85
N SER A 50 3.62 0.35 -5.53
CA SER A 50 2.74 -0.54 -4.74
C SER A 50 1.28 -0.39 -5.14
N TYR A 51 0.80 0.82 -5.43
CA TYR A 51 -0.56 1.06 -5.89
C TYR A 51 -0.81 0.42 -7.25
N ILE A 52 0.06 0.70 -8.24
CA ILE A 52 -0.02 0.09 -9.57
C ILE A 52 -0.02 -1.45 -9.49
N LEU A 53 0.86 -2.02 -8.68
CA LEU A 53 0.92 -3.47 -8.49
C LEU A 53 -0.36 -4.01 -7.84
N GLY A 54 -0.90 -3.30 -6.85
CA GLY A 54 -2.16 -3.65 -6.20
C GLY A 54 -3.32 -3.72 -7.20
N ASP A 55 -3.47 -2.71 -8.03
CA ASP A 55 -4.52 -2.62 -9.02
C ASP A 55 -4.38 -3.68 -10.12
N ILE A 56 -3.16 -3.92 -10.59
CA ILE A 56 -2.87 -5.03 -11.53
C ILE A 56 -3.25 -6.39 -10.89
N ILE A 57 -2.90 -6.61 -9.63
CA ILE A 57 -3.23 -7.86 -8.93
C ILE A 57 -4.75 -8.01 -8.79
N ILE A 58 -5.47 -6.94 -8.42
CA ILE A 58 -6.93 -6.96 -8.33
C ILE A 58 -7.56 -7.28 -9.67
N GLU A 59 -7.12 -6.63 -10.75
CA GLU A 59 -7.67 -6.81 -12.11
C GLU A 59 -7.50 -8.25 -12.62
N PHE A 60 -6.36 -8.87 -12.39
CA PHE A 60 -6.06 -10.18 -12.96
C PHE A 60 -6.30 -11.36 -12.03
N TYR A 61 -6.28 -11.16 -10.70
CA TYR A 61 -6.35 -12.23 -9.71
C TYR A 61 -7.45 -12.02 -8.66
N GLY A 62 -8.08 -10.85 -8.65
CA GLY A 62 -9.20 -10.51 -7.77
C GLY A 62 -8.78 -10.04 -6.38
N GLN A 63 -9.73 -9.39 -5.69
CA GLN A 63 -9.52 -8.76 -4.38
C GLN A 63 -9.06 -9.74 -3.29
N LYS A 64 -9.57 -10.98 -3.28
CA LYS A 64 -9.15 -11.98 -2.29
C LYS A 64 -7.67 -12.28 -2.38
N THR A 65 -7.16 -12.48 -3.60
CA THR A 65 -5.71 -12.71 -3.84
C THR A 65 -4.89 -11.49 -3.45
N ALA A 66 -5.32 -10.29 -3.83
CA ALA A 66 -4.65 -9.04 -3.46
C ALA A 66 -4.53 -8.89 -1.93
N LYS A 67 -5.60 -9.16 -1.17
CA LYS A 67 -5.56 -9.14 0.30
C LYS A 67 -4.52 -10.11 0.89
N HIS A 68 -4.44 -11.33 0.37
CA HIS A 68 -3.43 -12.29 0.85
C HIS A 68 -2.01 -11.85 0.52
N ILE A 69 -1.78 -11.25 -0.65
CA ILE A 69 -0.46 -10.71 -1.02
C ILE A 69 -0.09 -9.56 -0.10
N ILE A 70 -0.99 -8.62 0.18
CA ILE A 70 -0.75 -7.51 1.10
C ILE A 70 -0.44 -8.02 2.50
N LEU A 71 -1.24 -8.95 3.04
CA LEU A 71 -0.98 -9.55 4.35
C LEU A 71 0.36 -10.28 4.40
N GLY A 72 0.71 -11.01 3.34
CA GLY A 72 2.03 -11.64 3.21
C GLY A 72 3.17 -10.62 3.18
N SER A 73 2.99 -9.50 2.46
CA SER A 73 3.96 -8.40 2.40
C SER A 73 4.13 -7.72 3.77
N LEU A 74 3.04 -7.52 4.50
CA LEU A 74 3.08 -6.99 5.87
C LEU A 74 3.80 -7.94 6.82
N LEU A 75 3.59 -9.28 6.68
CA LEU A 75 4.32 -10.26 7.47
C LEU A 75 5.83 -10.19 7.23
N VAL A 76 6.27 -10.03 5.97
CA VAL A 76 7.68 -9.81 5.63
C VAL A 76 8.22 -8.56 6.32
N ASN A 77 7.44 -7.47 6.36
CA ASN A 77 7.83 -6.24 7.05
C ASN A 77 7.93 -6.43 8.58
N ILE A 78 7.04 -7.20 9.20
CA ILE A 78 7.13 -7.54 10.62
C ILE A 78 8.40 -8.35 10.90
N ILE A 79 8.71 -9.34 10.07
CA ILE A 79 9.95 -10.12 10.18
C ILE A 79 11.17 -9.21 10.06
N ALA A 80 11.16 -8.27 9.10
CA ALA A 80 12.22 -7.30 8.94
C ALA A 80 12.38 -6.41 10.18
N ALA A 81 11.28 -5.88 10.75
CA ALA A 81 11.31 -5.07 11.96
C ALA A 81 11.91 -5.82 13.15
N LEU A 82 11.51 -7.07 13.36
CA LEU A 82 12.07 -7.94 14.40
C LEU A 82 13.56 -8.21 14.16
N THR A 83 13.95 -8.48 12.92
CA THR A 83 15.36 -8.68 12.54
C THR A 83 16.19 -7.43 12.83
N PHE A 84 15.71 -6.24 12.45
CA PHE A 84 16.40 -4.98 12.71
C PHE A 84 16.57 -4.73 14.20
N TRP A 85 15.53 -4.99 14.99
CA TRP A 85 15.60 -4.85 16.44
C TRP A 85 16.66 -5.77 17.07
N ILE A 86 16.71 -7.04 16.64
CA ILE A 86 17.72 -7.99 17.11
C ILE A 86 19.13 -7.53 16.69
N VAL A 87 19.33 -7.15 15.42
CA VAL A 87 20.63 -6.73 14.88
C VAL A 87 21.18 -5.51 15.62
N ILE A 88 20.31 -4.52 15.93
CA ILE A 88 20.69 -3.32 16.68
C ILE A 88 21.12 -3.68 18.12
N ALA A 89 20.51 -4.70 18.72
CA ALA A 89 20.83 -5.14 20.08
C ALA A 89 22.16 -5.92 20.19
N LEU A 90 22.73 -6.38 19.05
CA LEU A 90 24.02 -7.05 19.05
C LEU A 90 25.16 -6.05 19.28
N PRO A 91 26.20 -6.42 20.08
CA PRO A 91 27.34 -5.54 20.30
C PRO A 91 28.13 -5.32 19.00
N PRO A 92 28.63 -4.09 18.73
CA PRO A 92 29.46 -3.83 17.58
C PRO A 92 30.83 -4.57 17.67
N PHE A 93 31.40 -4.89 16.53
CA PHE A 93 32.76 -5.30 16.45
C PHE A 93 33.70 -4.09 16.71
N ALA A 94 34.83 -4.32 17.38
CA ALA A 94 35.77 -3.25 17.72
C ALA A 94 36.16 -2.43 16.47
N GLY A 95 36.02 -1.11 16.54
CA GLY A 95 36.30 -0.18 15.43
C GLY A 95 35.13 0.05 14.49
N THR A 96 33.96 -0.54 14.74
CA THR A 96 32.73 -0.33 13.91
C THR A 96 31.59 0.42 14.66
N GLU A 97 31.90 1.09 15.76
CA GLU A 97 30.94 1.78 16.63
C GLU A 97 30.13 2.84 15.86
N GLY A 98 30.78 3.63 15.00
CA GLY A 98 30.09 4.64 14.18
C GLY A 98 29.12 4.03 13.14
N MET A 99 29.41 2.82 12.64
CA MET A 99 28.48 2.10 11.76
C MET A 99 27.27 1.57 12.57
N GLN A 100 27.51 1.08 13.78
CA GLN A 100 26.45 0.66 14.69
C GLN A 100 25.46 1.80 14.98
N GLU A 101 25.98 2.99 15.29
CA GLU A 101 25.14 4.17 15.52
C GLU A 101 24.31 4.53 14.28
N SER A 102 24.93 4.53 13.10
CA SER A 102 24.25 4.82 11.83
C SER A 102 23.13 3.82 11.52
N ILE A 103 23.39 2.53 11.74
CA ILE A 103 22.39 1.46 11.57
C ILE A 103 21.27 1.63 12.61
N ALA A 104 21.59 1.90 13.87
CA ALA A 104 20.61 2.08 14.93
C ALA A 104 19.69 3.28 14.66
N ASN A 105 20.23 4.38 14.14
CA ASN A 105 19.45 5.58 13.80
C ASN A 105 18.45 5.32 12.65
N VAL A 106 18.83 4.59 11.63
CA VAL A 106 17.97 4.30 10.47
C VAL A 106 17.02 3.14 10.75
N LEU A 107 17.55 1.98 11.13
CA LEU A 107 16.75 0.78 11.32
C LEU A 107 15.94 0.79 12.61
N GLY A 108 16.35 1.56 13.63
CA GLY A 108 15.61 1.74 14.87
C GLY A 108 14.30 2.51 14.68
N PHE A 109 14.21 3.35 13.65
CA PHE A 109 12.97 4.06 13.30
C PHE A 109 12.04 3.23 12.40
N ALA A 110 12.57 2.29 11.63
CA ALA A 110 11.82 1.46 10.70
C ALA A 110 10.64 0.68 11.32
N PRO A 111 10.73 0.08 12.52
CA PRO A 111 9.61 -0.60 13.16
C PRO A 111 8.39 0.31 13.38
N ARG A 112 8.61 1.58 13.71
CA ARG A 112 7.54 2.55 13.88
C ARG A 112 6.83 2.85 12.56
N ILE A 113 7.57 2.99 11.46
CA ILE A 113 7.03 3.14 10.11
C ILE A 113 6.21 1.90 9.71
N ILE A 114 6.73 0.70 9.98
CA ILE A 114 6.07 -0.57 9.66
C ILE A 114 4.75 -0.71 10.45
N ILE A 115 4.74 -0.37 11.73
CA ILE A 115 3.51 -0.35 12.54
C ILE A 115 2.53 0.68 11.98
N GLY A 116 3.02 1.85 11.57
CA GLY A 116 2.22 2.88 10.90
C GLY A 116 1.54 2.34 9.65
N SER A 117 2.30 1.72 8.74
CA SER A 117 1.78 1.11 7.51
C SER A 117 0.75 0.01 7.77
N LEU A 118 1.01 -0.88 8.74
CA LEU A 118 0.08 -1.95 9.10
C LEU A 118 -1.24 -1.37 9.63
N THR A 119 -1.15 -0.42 10.54
CA THR A 119 -2.32 0.21 11.17
C THR A 119 -3.11 1.00 10.13
N ALA A 120 -2.44 1.80 9.31
CA ALA A 120 -3.03 2.58 8.24
C ALA A 120 -3.80 1.67 7.25
N TYR A 121 -3.18 0.58 6.80
CA TYR A 121 -3.81 -0.39 5.93
C TYR A 121 -5.12 -0.95 6.51
N LEU A 122 -5.12 -1.34 7.79
CA LEU A 122 -6.32 -1.86 8.44
C LEU A 122 -7.44 -0.82 8.48
N PHE A 123 -7.14 0.41 8.87
CA PHE A 123 -8.10 1.51 8.91
C PHE A 123 -8.62 1.90 7.53
N SER A 124 -7.73 1.96 6.54
CA SER A 124 -8.06 2.23 5.15
C SER A 124 -9.04 1.19 4.59
N GLN A 125 -8.74 -0.10 4.77
CA GLN A 125 -9.61 -1.19 4.31
C GLN A 125 -10.98 -1.20 5.01
N PHE A 126 -11.00 -0.96 6.32
CA PHE A 126 -12.24 -0.87 7.07
C PHE A 126 -13.10 0.29 6.59
N SER A 127 -12.49 1.48 6.43
CA SER A 127 -13.16 2.70 5.96
C SER A 127 -13.70 2.54 4.55
N ASN A 128 -12.89 1.97 3.63
CA ASN A 128 -13.31 1.70 2.27
C ASN A 128 -14.56 0.80 2.22
N ASN A 129 -14.51 -0.33 2.91
CA ASN A 129 -15.63 -1.27 2.95
C ASN A 129 -16.88 -0.65 3.57
N TYR A 130 -16.74 0.07 4.68
CA TYR A 130 -17.85 0.70 5.37
C TYR A 130 -18.54 1.77 4.51
N ILE A 131 -17.77 2.67 3.90
CA ILE A 131 -18.30 3.74 3.06
C ILE A 131 -18.94 3.17 1.79
N PHE A 132 -18.28 2.21 1.15
CA PHE A 132 -18.80 1.54 -0.04
C PHE A 132 -20.17 0.90 0.22
N GLU A 133 -20.29 0.14 1.31
CA GLU A 133 -21.54 -0.50 1.74
C GLU A 133 -22.65 0.53 2.07
N LYS A 134 -22.30 1.58 2.81
CA LYS A 134 -23.25 2.63 3.20
C LYS A 134 -23.82 3.39 2.00
N ILE A 135 -22.98 3.68 0.99
CA ILE A 135 -23.45 4.31 -0.24
C ILE A 135 -24.28 3.31 -1.06
N LYS A 136 -23.87 2.02 -1.11
CA LYS A 136 -24.62 0.97 -1.80
C LYS A 136 -26.04 0.80 -1.25
N GLN A 137 -26.22 0.83 0.07
CA GLN A 137 -27.53 0.76 0.72
C GLN A 137 -28.46 1.92 0.30
N LYS A 138 -27.88 3.12 0.06
CA LYS A 138 -28.67 4.30 -0.37
C LYS A 138 -28.93 4.36 -1.86
N THR A 139 -28.03 3.88 -2.70
CA THR A 139 -28.06 4.03 -4.17
C THR A 139 -28.43 2.75 -4.92
N GLY A 140 -28.54 1.63 -4.21
CA GLY A 140 -28.73 0.31 -4.81
C GLY A 140 -27.58 -0.05 -5.76
N GLN A 141 -27.91 -0.58 -6.93
CA GLN A 141 -26.89 -0.91 -7.96
C GLN A 141 -26.52 0.29 -8.84
N LYS A 142 -27.20 1.41 -8.70
CA LYS A 142 -26.90 2.63 -9.44
C LYS A 142 -25.67 3.33 -8.88
N LEU A 143 -25.01 4.14 -9.71
CA LEU A 143 -23.88 4.98 -9.30
C LEU A 143 -22.64 4.21 -8.77
N PHE A 144 -22.34 3.04 -9.36
CA PHE A 144 -21.17 2.23 -8.96
C PHE A 144 -19.87 3.04 -8.95
N ILE A 145 -19.62 3.85 -9.98
CA ILE A 145 -18.39 4.67 -10.09
C ILE A 145 -18.30 5.68 -8.96
N VAL A 146 -19.40 6.40 -8.65
CA VAL A 146 -19.41 7.38 -7.55
C VAL A 146 -19.11 6.70 -6.22
N ARG A 147 -19.69 5.52 -6.00
CA ARG A 147 -19.45 4.72 -4.79
C ARG A 147 -18.00 4.29 -4.67
N ALA A 148 -17.41 3.75 -5.75
CA ALA A 148 -16.03 3.31 -5.78
C ALA A 148 -15.06 4.46 -5.53
N LEU A 149 -15.21 5.58 -6.25
CA LEU A 149 -14.36 6.75 -6.09
C LEU A 149 -14.48 7.35 -4.68
N THR A 150 -15.72 7.55 -4.17
CA THR A 150 -15.90 8.13 -2.83
C THR A 150 -15.29 7.24 -1.74
N SER A 151 -15.48 5.92 -1.82
CA SER A 151 -14.90 5.02 -0.84
C SER A 151 -13.37 4.98 -0.91
N SER A 152 -12.77 5.06 -2.10
CA SER A 152 -11.32 5.11 -2.29
C SER A 152 -10.72 6.41 -1.76
N PHE A 153 -11.33 7.57 -2.04
CA PHE A 153 -10.86 8.85 -1.49
C PHE A 153 -10.86 8.87 0.04
N VAL A 154 -11.94 8.37 0.65
CA VAL A 154 -12.04 8.29 2.11
C VAL A 154 -11.04 7.29 2.68
N ALA A 155 -10.86 6.15 2.01
CA ALA A 155 -9.87 5.16 2.42
C ALA A 155 -8.44 5.73 2.38
N HIS A 156 -8.09 6.43 1.30
CA HIS A 156 -6.78 7.09 1.17
C HIS A 156 -6.56 8.18 2.22
N PHE A 157 -7.61 8.94 2.56
CA PHE A 157 -7.54 9.90 3.66
C PHE A 157 -7.19 9.22 4.99
N PHE A 158 -7.89 8.14 5.34
CA PHE A 158 -7.60 7.42 6.58
C PHE A 158 -6.24 6.71 6.55
N ASP A 159 -5.85 6.18 5.40
CA ASP A 159 -4.53 5.58 5.22
C ASP A 159 -3.42 6.58 5.55
N THR A 160 -3.44 7.74 4.88
CA THR A 160 -2.46 8.79 5.11
C THR A 160 -2.50 9.31 6.53
N LEU A 161 -3.70 9.65 7.05
CA LEU A 161 -3.84 10.23 8.38
C LEU A 161 -3.30 9.29 9.47
N VAL A 162 -3.68 8.02 9.43
CA VAL A 162 -3.27 7.03 10.43
C VAL A 162 -1.77 6.74 10.31
N PHE A 163 -1.27 6.62 9.07
CA PHE A 163 0.16 6.45 8.84
C PHE A 163 0.97 7.60 9.43
N GLU A 164 0.63 8.83 9.10
CA GLU A 164 1.32 10.03 9.57
C GLU A 164 1.29 10.14 11.10
N ILE A 165 0.14 9.89 11.72
CA ILE A 165 0.01 9.93 13.19
C ILE A 165 0.93 8.89 13.83
N VAL A 166 0.91 7.66 13.37
CA VAL A 166 1.70 6.59 13.99
C VAL A 166 3.19 6.76 13.69
N ALA A 167 3.55 7.11 12.46
CA ALA A 167 4.93 7.23 12.01
C ALA A 167 5.62 8.49 12.54
N PHE A 168 4.98 9.66 12.45
CA PHE A 168 5.67 10.94 12.58
C PHE A 168 5.17 11.86 13.71
N LEU A 169 4.03 11.58 14.35
CA LEU A 169 3.58 12.39 15.47
C LEU A 169 4.61 12.35 16.62
N GLY A 170 5.06 13.54 17.04
CA GLY A 170 6.10 13.71 18.07
C GLY A 170 7.54 13.51 17.56
N VAL A 171 7.75 13.28 16.27
CA VAL A 171 9.07 13.31 15.60
C VAL A 171 9.37 14.71 15.08
N LEU A 172 8.35 15.37 14.53
CA LEU A 172 8.41 16.71 13.99
C LEU A 172 7.73 17.71 14.94
N ALA A 173 8.05 19.00 14.78
CA ALA A 173 7.23 20.06 15.34
C ALA A 173 5.79 19.93 14.80
N PHE A 174 4.79 20.28 15.61
CA PHE A 174 3.38 20.03 15.24
C PHE A 174 2.96 20.72 13.95
N SER A 175 3.48 21.92 13.66
CA SER A 175 3.27 22.62 12.39
C SER A 175 3.79 21.86 11.20
N ASP A 176 5.01 21.32 11.31
CA ASP A 176 5.67 20.57 10.24
C ASP A 176 4.99 19.22 10.01
N PHE A 177 4.56 18.56 11.09
CA PHE A 177 3.75 17.35 11.03
C PHE A 177 2.42 17.58 10.27
N LEU A 178 1.69 18.65 10.58
CA LEU A 178 0.45 18.97 9.86
C LEU A 178 0.70 19.25 8.38
N ASN A 179 1.74 20.02 8.06
CA ASN A 179 2.11 20.30 6.69
C ASN A 179 2.46 19.02 5.95
N GLN A 180 3.26 18.14 6.58
CA GLN A 180 3.60 16.84 5.99
C GLN A 180 2.34 16.00 5.73
N ALA A 181 1.46 15.84 6.70
CA ALA A 181 0.25 15.01 6.57
C ALA A 181 -0.67 15.51 5.44
N ILE A 182 -0.90 16.82 5.36
CA ILE A 182 -1.70 17.43 4.28
C ILE A 182 -1.02 17.21 2.93
N PHE A 183 0.28 17.44 2.86
CA PHE A 183 1.05 17.32 1.61
C PHE A 183 1.16 15.88 1.14
N ALA A 184 1.36 14.92 2.07
CA ALA A 184 1.37 13.50 1.76
C ALA A 184 0.04 13.04 1.14
N TYR A 185 -1.09 13.51 1.68
CA TYR A 185 -2.40 13.24 1.11
C TYR A 185 -2.57 13.83 -0.31
N ILE A 186 -2.20 15.10 -0.51
CA ILE A 186 -2.30 15.76 -1.81
C ILE A 186 -1.37 15.12 -2.84
N ILE A 187 -0.12 14.84 -2.45
CA ILE A 187 0.86 14.18 -3.32
C ILE A 187 0.37 12.78 -3.69
N GLY A 188 -0.13 12.00 -2.72
CA GLY A 188 -0.63 10.66 -2.95
C GLY A 188 -1.73 10.63 -4.01
N ILE A 189 -2.75 11.50 -3.88
CA ILE A 189 -3.81 11.65 -4.89
C ILE A 189 -3.24 12.12 -6.22
N GLY A 190 -2.36 13.12 -6.21
CA GLY A 190 -1.72 13.64 -7.42
C GLY A 190 -0.95 12.57 -8.19
N ILE A 191 -0.19 11.76 -7.50
CA ILE A 191 0.56 10.64 -8.08
C ILE A 191 -0.40 9.59 -8.66
N GLU A 192 -1.46 9.23 -7.96
CA GLU A 192 -2.48 8.28 -8.44
C GLU A 192 -3.11 8.75 -9.75
N ILE A 193 -3.46 10.03 -9.85
CA ILE A 193 -3.98 10.64 -11.08
C ILE A 193 -2.96 10.60 -12.21
N VAL A 194 -1.70 10.98 -11.93
CA VAL A 194 -0.63 11.03 -12.94
C VAL A 194 -0.24 9.63 -13.42
N LEU A 195 -0.28 8.63 -12.55
CA LEU A 195 0.09 7.26 -12.88
C LEU A 195 -1.04 6.45 -13.50
N SER A 196 -2.29 6.87 -13.35
CA SER A 196 -3.44 6.13 -13.91
C SER A 196 -3.33 5.85 -15.44
N PRO A 197 -2.83 6.75 -16.31
CA PRO A 197 -2.60 6.42 -17.72
C PRO A 197 -1.55 5.31 -17.91
N VAL A 198 -0.49 5.31 -17.10
CA VAL A 198 0.58 4.29 -17.15
C VAL A 198 0.00 2.94 -16.74
N GLU A 199 -0.78 2.90 -15.67
CA GLU A 199 -1.50 1.71 -15.21
C GLU A 199 -2.41 1.13 -16.30
N ILE A 200 -3.22 1.98 -16.95
CA ILE A 200 -4.08 1.58 -18.07
C ILE A 200 -3.26 0.94 -19.20
N LEU A 201 -2.11 1.49 -19.55
CA LEU A 201 -1.24 0.94 -20.59
C LEU A 201 -0.67 -0.43 -20.18
N ILE A 202 -0.23 -0.58 -18.93
CA ILE A 202 0.26 -1.85 -18.39
C ILE A 202 -0.85 -2.91 -18.41
N VAL A 203 -2.03 -2.58 -17.91
CA VAL A 203 -3.19 -3.49 -17.89
C VAL A 203 -3.58 -3.90 -19.31
N LYS A 204 -3.68 -2.96 -20.25
CA LYS A 204 -3.95 -3.28 -21.67
C LYS A 204 -2.89 -4.20 -22.27
N SER A 205 -1.62 -3.99 -21.96
CA SER A 205 -0.53 -4.86 -22.41
C SER A 205 -0.66 -6.26 -21.83
N LEU A 206 -0.87 -6.38 -20.53
CA LEU A 206 -1.00 -7.67 -19.84
C LEU A 206 -2.22 -8.48 -20.29
N ARG A 207 -3.35 -7.83 -20.64
CA ARG A 207 -4.55 -8.52 -21.15
C ARG A 207 -4.30 -9.31 -22.42
N LYS A 208 -3.25 -9.00 -23.19
CA LYS A 208 -2.83 -9.80 -24.38
C LYS A 208 -2.26 -11.15 -23.97
N TYR A 209 -1.70 -11.26 -22.78
CA TYR A 209 -0.95 -12.44 -22.32
C TYR A 209 -1.71 -13.26 -21.28
N ILE A 210 -2.50 -12.61 -20.43
CA ILE A 210 -3.26 -13.26 -19.35
C ILE A 210 -4.72 -12.75 -19.34
N PRO A 211 -5.69 -13.64 -19.08
CA PRO A 211 -7.09 -13.23 -18.94
C PRO A 211 -7.31 -12.45 -17.65
N ALA A 212 -8.14 -11.40 -17.70
CA ALA A 212 -8.63 -10.70 -16.53
C ALA A 212 -9.40 -11.65 -15.59
N HIS A 213 -9.49 -11.29 -14.33
CA HIS A 213 -10.28 -12.03 -13.35
C HIS A 213 -11.77 -11.87 -13.68
N LYS A 214 -12.47 -12.97 -13.93
CA LYS A 214 -13.92 -12.95 -14.07
C LYS A 214 -14.53 -12.80 -12.69
N VAL A 215 -15.18 -11.66 -12.43
CA VAL A 215 -16.00 -11.52 -11.23
C VAL A 215 -17.14 -12.54 -11.36
N GLU A 216 -17.28 -13.43 -10.40
CA GLU A 216 -18.38 -14.41 -10.33
C GLU A 216 -19.72 -13.70 -10.05
N THR A 217 -20.20 -12.90 -10.99
CA THR A 217 -21.55 -12.34 -10.99
C THR A 217 -22.62 -13.38 -11.38
N ALA A 218 -22.19 -14.57 -11.81
CA ALA A 218 -23.09 -15.61 -12.29
C ALA A 218 -23.87 -16.35 -11.18
N LYS A 219 -23.36 -16.42 -9.95
CA LYS A 219 -24.09 -17.13 -8.88
C LYS A 219 -25.30 -16.39 -8.31
N LEU A 220 -25.34 -15.05 -8.42
CA LEU A 220 -26.47 -14.26 -7.93
C LEU A 220 -27.65 -14.21 -8.90
N THR A 221 -27.42 -14.50 -10.18
CA THR A 221 -28.50 -14.52 -11.20
C THR A 221 -29.21 -15.87 -11.28
N GLU A 222 -28.53 -16.96 -10.97
CA GLU A 222 -29.15 -18.29 -10.95
C GLU A 222 -30.01 -18.52 -9.68
N GLU A 223 -29.57 -18.05 -8.52
CA GLU A 223 -30.37 -18.13 -7.28
C GLU A 223 -31.61 -17.21 -7.28
N VAL A 224 -31.67 -16.19 -8.13
CA VAL A 224 -32.84 -15.31 -8.27
C VAL A 224 -33.81 -15.82 -9.34
N SER A 225 -33.35 -16.69 -10.26
CA SER A 225 -34.22 -17.28 -11.28
C SER A 225 -34.92 -18.59 -10.85
N GLU A 226 -34.47 -19.18 -9.72
CA GLU A 226 -35.06 -20.40 -9.13
C GLU A 226 -35.97 -20.13 -7.92
N LYS A 227 -36.26 -18.87 -7.61
CA LYS A 227 -37.29 -18.46 -6.63
C LYS A 227 -38.36 -17.62 -7.30
#